data_28452e647f9391bb9e510096c56ace64
#
_entry.id   28452e647f9391bb9e510096c56ace64
#
_cell.length_a   1.000
_cell.length_b   1.000
_cell.length_c   1.000
_cell.angle_alpha   90.00
_cell.angle_beta   90.00
_cell.angle_gamma   90.00
#
_symmetry.space_group_name_H-M   'P 1'
#
loop_
_entity.id
_entity.type
_entity.pdbx_description
1 polymer ?
#
loop_
_entity_poly.entity_id
_entity_poly.type
_entity_poly.pdbx_seq_one_letter_code
_entity_poly.pdbx_strand_id
1 'polypeptide(L)'
;MNIAADNPLAVAVVEAIHKGDVSSLKRLLENNPGLATARIGDAKSWNGVSRSLLHIVTDWPGNFPNGAETVVALVEAGADVNARFNGSHAETPLHWAASSNEVALLDALLDAGADIEAPGAVIGGGTPLADAVGFGQWKVARRLIERGASTTLAQAAALGLMDRVEEHFAGKTLPTLDQINHAFWYACHGGQLRAAEYLLARDAELNWLPGWEKRTALDAARRSNADSVVEWLLTRGAKSAESIK
;
A
#
# COMPACT_ATOMS: atom_id res chain seq x y z
N MET A 1 9.91 0.14 24.44
CA MET A 1 9.58 -1.04 25.30
C MET A 1 9.10 -2.16 24.40
N ASN A 2 9.55 -3.42 24.62
CA ASN A 2 9.01 -4.58 23.88
C ASN A 2 8.14 -5.38 24.84
N ILE A 3 6.92 -5.74 24.39
CA ILE A 3 5.92 -6.47 25.19
C ILE A 3 5.54 -7.74 24.43
N ALA A 4 5.55 -8.88 25.14
CA ALA A 4 5.10 -10.14 24.56
C ALA A 4 3.60 -10.08 24.24
N ALA A 5 3.16 -10.69 23.14
CA ALA A 5 1.76 -10.65 22.69
C ALA A 5 0.78 -11.28 23.69
N ASP A 6 1.25 -12.23 24.51
CA ASP A 6 0.48 -12.90 25.56
C ASP A 6 0.50 -12.16 26.91
N ASN A 7 1.24 -11.05 27.01
CA ASN A 7 1.25 -10.22 28.20
C ASN A 7 -0.14 -9.59 28.42
N PRO A 8 -0.71 -9.61 29.64
CA PRO A 8 -2.03 -9.06 29.90
C PRO A 8 -2.21 -7.59 29.45
N LEU A 9 -1.16 -6.75 29.58
CA LEU A 9 -1.21 -5.37 29.09
C LEU A 9 -1.27 -5.29 27.57
N ALA A 10 -0.50 -6.15 26.86
CA ALA A 10 -0.56 -6.22 25.40
C ALA A 10 -1.95 -6.66 24.94
N VAL A 11 -2.51 -7.70 25.55
CA VAL A 11 -3.86 -8.18 25.25
C VAL A 11 -4.89 -7.06 25.46
N ALA A 12 -4.83 -6.37 26.59
CA ALA A 12 -5.79 -5.30 26.90
C ALA A 12 -5.72 -4.12 25.90
N VAL A 13 -4.51 -3.69 25.51
CA VAL A 13 -4.37 -2.59 24.57
C VAL A 13 -4.79 -2.99 23.14
N VAL A 14 -4.45 -4.21 22.70
CA VAL A 14 -4.88 -4.75 21.39
C VAL A 14 -6.40 -4.87 21.34
N GLU A 15 -7.04 -5.38 22.39
CA GLU A 15 -8.49 -5.45 22.46
C GLU A 15 -9.16 -4.07 22.42
N ALA A 16 -8.63 -3.09 23.15
CA ALA A 16 -9.14 -1.72 23.11
C ALA A 16 -9.07 -1.13 21.70
N ILE A 17 -7.95 -1.34 20.99
CA ILE A 17 -7.77 -0.91 19.61
C ILE A 17 -8.76 -1.61 18.67
N HIS A 18 -8.83 -2.94 18.69
CA HIS A 18 -9.70 -3.71 17.79
C HIS A 18 -11.19 -3.46 18.02
N LYS A 19 -11.59 -3.15 19.28
CA LYS A 19 -12.97 -2.78 19.62
C LYS A 19 -13.27 -1.30 19.35
N GLY A 20 -12.25 -0.48 19.03
CA GLY A 20 -12.39 0.97 18.91
C GLY A 20 -12.78 1.65 20.23
N ASP A 21 -12.42 1.05 21.36
CA ASP A 21 -12.64 1.63 22.69
C ASP A 21 -11.54 2.64 23.04
N VAL A 22 -11.65 3.82 22.44
CA VAL A 22 -10.68 4.92 22.61
C VAL A 22 -10.60 5.35 24.09
N SER A 23 -11.70 5.27 24.84
CA SER A 23 -11.72 5.64 26.25
C SER A 23 -10.89 4.69 27.11
N SER A 24 -11.01 3.38 26.88
CA SER A 24 -10.18 2.38 27.55
C SER A 24 -8.72 2.48 27.09
N LEU A 25 -8.47 2.73 25.80
CA LEU A 25 -7.13 2.95 25.29
C LEU A 25 -6.45 4.13 25.98
N LYS A 26 -7.11 5.30 26.08
CA LYS A 26 -6.55 6.48 26.77
C LYS A 26 -6.20 6.18 28.22
N ARG A 27 -7.08 5.49 28.96
CA ARG A 27 -6.78 5.07 30.35
C ARG A 27 -5.57 4.13 30.44
N LEU A 28 -5.43 3.20 29.50
CA LEU A 28 -4.26 2.31 29.46
C LEU A 28 -2.97 3.09 29.20
N LEU A 29 -3.00 4.06 28.30
CA LEU A 29 -1.85 4.91 27.97
C LEU A 29 -1.46 5.80 29.18
N GLU A 30 -2.43 6.42 29.86
CA GLU A 30 -2.22 7.24 31.06
C GLU A 30 -1.61 6.44 32.22
N ASN A 31 -2.10 5.23 32.45
CA ASN A 31 -1.66 4.38 33.56
C ASN A 31 -0.33 3.65 33.28
N ASN A 32 0.13 3.63 32.04
CA ASN A 32 1.36 2.93 31.64
C ASN A 32 2.26 3.84 30.79
N PRO A 33 3.03 4.74 31.42
CA PRO A 33 3.94 5.64 30.70
C PRO A 33 4.88 4.87 29.76
N GLY A 34 4.99 5.31 28.51
CA GLY A 34 5.77 4.67 27.47
C GLY A 34 5.07 3.54 26.70
N LEU A 35 3.79 3.21 27.03
CA LEU A 35 3.02 2.21 26.29
C LEU A 35 2.79 2.62 24.83
N ALA A 36 2.57 3.91 24.55
CA ALA A 36 2.37 4.39 23.17
C ALA A 36 3.54 4.07 22.22
N THR A 37 4.77 4.04 22.77
CA THR A 37 5.99 3.68 22.02
C THR A 37 6.34 2.19 22.10
N ALA A 38 5.49 1.39 22.73
CA ALA A 38 5.73 -0.03 22.85
C ALA A 38 5.63 -0.75 21.51
N ARG A 39 6.35 -1.86 21.42
CA ARG A 39 6.25 -2.81 20.33
C ARG A 39 5.73 -4.13 20.86
N ILE A 40 4.75 -4.70 20.17
CA ILE A 40 4.18 -5.99 20.50
C ILE A 40 4.71 -7.04 19.52
N GLY A 41 5.23 -8.12 20.06
CA GLY A 41 5.83 -9.20 19.27
C GLY A 41 5.76 -10.55 19.97
N ASP A 42 6.25 -11.59 19.30
CA ASP A 42 6.32 -12.93 19.88
C ASP A 42 7.48 -13.01 20.88
N ALA A 43 7.18 -13.41 22.12
CA ALA A 43 8.17 -13.58 23.17
C ALA A 43 9.27 -14.61 22.85
N LYS A 44 8.99 -15.54 21.93
CA LYS A 44 9.93 -16.60 21.54
C LYS A 44 10.89 -16.19 20.43
N SER A 45 10.68 -15.04 19.82
CA SER A 45 11.46 -14.56 18.67
C SER A 45 11.92 -13.12 18.84
N TRP A 46 12.71 -12.81 19.88
CA TRP A 46 13.23 -11.45 20.12
C TRP A 46 14.18 -10.92 19.01
N ASN A 47 14.61 -11.77 18.08
CA ASN A 47 15.15 -11.37 16.78
C ASN A 47 14.03 -11.28 15.72
N GLY A 48 12.79 -11.31 16.15
CA GLY A 48 11.63 -11.58 15.36
C GLY A 48 10.68 -10.41 15.22
N VAL A 49 9.58 -10.75 14.59
CA VAL A 49 8.51 -9.85 14.17
C VAL A 49 7.94 -9.07 15.34
N SER A 50 7.98 -7.74 15.24
CA SER A 50 7.30 -6.86 16.20
C SER A 50 6.73 -5.62 15.51
N ARG A 51 5.60 -5.14 16.02
CA ARG A 51 4.82 -4.03 15.46
C ARG A 51 4.51 -2.99 16.53
N SER A 52 4.43 -1.73 16.16
CA SER A 52 3.97 -0.65 17.03
C SER A 52 2.45 -0.73 17.23
N LEU A 53 1.91 0.01 18.20
CA LEU A 53 0.46 0.09 18.39
C LEU A 53 -0.25 0.67 17.17
N LEU A 54 0.38 1.59 16.42
CA LEU A 54 -0.16 2.12 15.17
C LEU A 54 -0.25 1.07 14.07
N HIS A 55 0.68 0.10 13.99
CA HIS A 55 0.52 -1.05 13.10
C HIS A 55 -0.67 -1.93 13.50
N ILE A 56 -0.96 -2.07 14.80
CA ILE A 56 -2.12 -2.84 15.26
C ILE A 56 -3.44 -2.19 14.83
N VAL A 57 -3.51 -0.85 14.80
CA VAL A 57 -4.69 -0.12 14.28
C VAL A 57 -4.93 -0.42 12.81
N THR A 58 -3.85 -0.66 12.04
CA THR A 58 -3.87 -0.87 10.58
C THR A 58 -3.72 -2.34 10.18
N ASP A 59 -3.70 -3.26 11.15
CA ASP A 59 -3.47 -4.69 10.92
C ASP A 59 -4.66 -5.37 10.22
N TRP A 60 -4.39 -6.47 9.56
CA TRP A 60 -5.45 -7.31 8.99
C TRP A 60 -6.37 -7.86 10.11
N PRO A 61 -7.70 -7.92 9.92
CA PRO A 61 -8.43 -7.63 8.68
C PRO A 61 -8.69 -6.15 8.37
N GLY A 62 -8.26 -5.22 9.24
CA GLY A 62 -8.50 -3.79 9.08
C GLY A 62 -9.92 -3.34 9.40
N ASN A 63 -10.19 -2.06 9.13
CA ASN A 63 -11.50 -1.44 9.34
C ASN A 63 -12.01 -1.56 10.79
N PHE A 64 -11.11 -1.45 11.76
CA PHE A 64 -11.48 -1.41 13.16
C PHE A 64 -12.28 -0.13 13.48
N PRO A 65 -13.32 -0.21 14.35
CA PRO A 65 -14.09 0.96 14.72
C PRO A 65 -13.21 2.08 15.30
N ASN A 66 -13.56 3.33 15.05
CA ASN A 66 -12.86 4.52 15.58
C ASN A 66 -11.33 4.51 15.31
N GLY A 67 -10.92 3.95 14.15
CA GLY A 67 -9.49 3.83 13.82
C GLY A 67 -8.78 5.17 13.75
N ALA A 68 -9.41 6.19 13.15
CA ALA A 68 -8.85 7.55 13.07
C ALA A 68 -8.65 8.17 14.46
N GLU A 69 -9.65 8.08 15.34
CA GLU A 69 -9.58 8.57 16.72
C GLU A 69 -8.55 7.79 17.54
N THR A 70 -8.39 6.51 17.24
CA THR A 70 -7.36 5.65 17.86
C THR A 70 -5.95 6.11 17.47
N VAL A 71 -5.72 6.46 16.19
CA VAL A 71 -4.46 7.04 15.73
C VAL A 71 -4.16 8.33 16.47
N VAL A 72 -5.13 9.25 16.55
CA VAL A 72 -4.96 10.51 17.28
C VAL A 72 -4.57 10.27 18.73
N ALA A 73 -5.30 9.40 19.44
CA ALA A 73 -5.02 9.09 20.84
C ALA A 73 -3.62 8.49 21.06
N LEU A 74 -3.16 7.63 20.17
CA LEU A 74 -1.82 7.03 20.22
C LEU A 74 -0.72 8.05 19.97
N VAL A 75 -0.89 8.92 18.95
CA VAL A 75 0.08 9.96 18.61
C VAL A 75 0.16 11.03 19.69
N GLU A 76 -0.97 11.48 20.25
CA GLU A 76 -1.00 12.39 21.40
C GLU A 76 -0.27 11.81 22.62
N ALA A 77 -0.30 10.49 22.80
CA ALA A 77 0.42 9.77 23.85
C ALA A 77 1.91 9.50 23.49
N GLY A 78 2.39 9.96 22.33
CA GLY A 78 3.78 9.88 21.92
C GLY A 78 4.14 8.69 21.02
N ALA A 79 3.17 8.04 20.38
CA ALA A 79 3.47 7.02 19.38
C ALA A 79 4.19 7.63 18.17
N ASP A 80 5.21 6.92 17.67
CA ASP A 80 5.91 7.30 16.44
C ASP A 80 5.07 6.89 15.22
N VAL A 81 4.52 7.90 14.52
CA VAL A 81 3.68 7.69 13.33
C VAL A 81 4.44 7.04 12.17
N ASN A 82 5.77 7.19 12.14
CA ASN A 82 6.67 6.62 11.15
C ASN A 82 7.40 5.36 11.64
N ALA A 83 6.94 4.76 12.73
CA ALA A 83 7.53 3.53 13.25
C ALA A 83 7.60 2.45 12.17
N ARG A 84 8.76 1.81 12.05
CA ARG A 84 8.96 0.72 11.08
C ARG A 84 8.49 -0.60 11.65
N PHE A 85 7.83 -1.41 10.83
CA PHE A 85 7.61 -2.81 11.15
C PHE A 85 8.94 -3.52 11.28
N ASN A 86 9.10 -4.35 12.29
CA ASN A 86 10.26 -5.21 12.45
C ASN A 86 9.90 -6.62 11.94
N GLY A 87 10.27 -6.91 10.70
CA GLY A 87 9.93 -8.15 10.01
C GLY A 87 10.61 -8.22 8.64
N SER A 88 9.98 -8.92 7.69
CA SER A 88 10.52 -9.13 6.34
C SER A 88 10.56 -7.85 5.49
N HIS A 89 9.70 -6.88 5.79
CA HIS A 89 9.61 -5.58 5.13
C HIS A 89 9.60 -4.48 6.18
N ALA A 90 10.10 -3.29 5.83
CA ALA A 90 10.24 -2.16 6.76
C ALA A 90 9.07 -1.17 6.62
N GLU A 91 7.85 -1.69 6.53
CA GLU A 91 6.63 -0.91 6.35
C GLU A 91 6.35 0.00 7.55
N THR A 92 5.71 1.13 7.29
CA THR A 92 5.12 2.00 8.31
C THR A 92 3.63 1.70 8.47
N PRO A 93 2.94 2.22 9.52
CA PRO A 93 1.49 2.13 9.62
C PRO A 93 0.75 2.65 8.37
N LEU A 94 1.31 3.68 7.70
CA LEU A 94 0.74 4.23 6.47
C LEU A 94 0.74 3.21 5.31
N HIS A 95 1.76 2.36 5.18
CA HIS A 95 1.78 1.27 4.21
C HIS A 95 0.64 0.27 4.46
N TRP A 96 0.42 -0.10 5.71
CA TRP A 96 -0.64 -1.04 6.08
C TRP A 96 -2.03 -0.47 5.84
N ALA A 97 -2.27 0.80 6.20
CA ALA A 97 -3.51 1.50 5.86
C ALA A 97 -3.73 1.58 4.34
N ALA A 98 -2.64 1.78 3.58
CA ALA A 98 -2.69 1.79 2.11
C ALA A 98 -3.04 0.41 1.54
N SER A 99 -2.54 -0.66 2.13
CA SER A 99 -2.82 -2.05 1.73
C SER A 99 -4.25 -2.50 2.06
N SER A 100 -4.90 -1.87 3.06
CA SER A 100 -6.25 -2.21 3.53
C SER A 100 -7.36 -1.31 2.98
N ASN A 101 -7.04 -0.34 2.11
CA ASN A 101 -7.97 0.62 1.50
C ASN A 101 -8.73 1.50 2.51
N GLU A 102 -8.10 1.84 3.64
CA GLU A 102 -8.70 2.59 4.74
C GLU A 102 -8.42 4.09 4.63
N VAL A 103 -9.24 4.81 3.84
CA VAL A 103 -9.04 6.24 3.54
C VAL A 103 -9.04 7.11 4.80
N ALA A 104 -9.99 6.92 5.71
CA ALA A 104 -10.07 7.73 6.94
C ALA A 104 -8.86 7.51 7.86
N LEU A 105 -8.41 6.27 7.96
CA LEU A 105 -7.23 5.91 8.75
C LEU A 105 -5.95 6.47 8.12
N LEU A 106 -5.83 6.36 6.79
CA LEU A 106 -4.74 6.96 6.03
C LEU A 106 -4.68 8.48 6.25
N ASP A 107 -5.81 9.18 6.17
CA ASP A 107 -5.86 10.63 6.41
C ASP A 107 -5.42 10.98 7.83
N ALA A 108 -5.89 10.25 8.84
CA ALA A 108 -5.48 10.48 10.22
C ALA A 108 -3.95 10.29 10.43
N LEU A 109 -3.36 9.29 9.78
CA LEU A 109 -1.91 9.06 9.83
C LEU A 109 -1.14 10.21 9.15
N LEU A 110 -1.60 10.66 7.97
CA LEU A 110 -0.99 11.77 7.24
C LEU A 110 -1.12 13.10 8.01
N ASP A 111 -2.28 13.37 8.61
CA ASP A 111 -2.51 14.56 9.44
C ASP A 111 -1.65 14.54 10.72
N ALA A 112 -1.31 13.35 11.21
CA ALA A 112 -0.36 13.15 12.30
C ALA A 112 1.13 13.22 11.88
N GLY A 113 1.44 13.47 10.61
CA GLY A 113 2.80 13.63 10.10
C GLY A 113 3.44 12.35 9.58
N ALA A 114 2.64 11.37 9.14
CA ALA A 114 3.19 10.20 8.45
C ALA A 114 3.90 10.62 7.14
N ASP A 115 5.08 10.06 6.92
CA ASP A 115 5.83 10.28 5.69
C ASP A 115 5.18 9.55 4.51
N ILE A 116 4.56 10.32 3.62
CA ILE A 116 3.84 9.82 2.44
C ILE A 116 4.77 9.12 1.44
N GLU A 117 6.07 9.45 1.47
CA GLU A 117 7.10 8.87 0.61
C GLU A 117 7.98 7.84 1.33
N ALA A 118 7.58 7.41 2.53
CA ALA A 118 8.35 6.43 3.30
C ALA A 118 8.63 5.17 2.45
N PRO A 119 9.88 4.72 2.29
CA PRO A 119 10.18 3.47 1.61
C PRO A 119 9.86 2.28 2.52
N GLY A 120 9.81 1.06 1.97
CA GLY A 120 9.67 -0.17 2.76
C GLY A 120 8.45 -1.02 2.43
N ALA A 121 7.67 -0.63 1.41
CA ALA A 121 6.52 -1.38 0.91
C ALA A 121 6.86 -2.85 0.57
N VAL A 122 5.89 -3.74 0.69
CA VAL A 122 5.95 -5.11 0.16
C VAL A 122 6.21 -5.08 -1.34
N ILE A 123 5.58 -4.16 -2.03
CA ILE A 123 5.74 -4.00 -3.48
C ILE A 123 7.05 -3.25 -3.78
N GLY A 124 8.09 -4.03 -4.04
CA GLY A 124 9.40 -3.54 -4.50
C GLY A 124 10.15 -2.62 -3.53
N GLY A 125 9.82 -2.64 -2.23
CA GLY A 125 10.41 -1.74 -1.24
C GLY A 125 10.01 -0.26 -1.41
N GLY A 126 8.97 0.01 -2.17
CA GLY A 126 8.51 1.36 -2.54
C GLY A 126 7.79 2.11 -1.41
N THR A 127 6.98 3.08 -1.80
CA THR A 127 6.19 3.95 -0.91
C THR A 127 4.82 3.32 -0.61
N PRO A 128 4.01 3.88 0.32
CA PRO A 128 2.63 3.45 0.54
C PRO A 128 1.77 3.42 -0.73
N LEU A 129 2.04 4.31 -1.68
CA LEU A 129 1.39 4.29 -2.99
C LEU A 129 1.73 3.04 -3.80
N ALA A 130 2.93 2.48 -3.65
CA ALA A 130 3.31 1.24 -4.33
C ALA A 130 2.45 0.06 -3.84
N ASP A 131 2.24 -0.05 -2.53
CA ASP A 131 1.38 -1.06 -1.94
C ASP A 131 -0.09 -0.86 -2.36
N ALA A 132 -0.60 0.37 -2.27
CA ALA A 132 -1.97 0.67 -2.68
C ALA A 132 -2.23 0.27 -4.15
N VAL A 133 -1.32 0.61 -5.07
CA VAL A 133 -1.45 0.29 -6.49
C VAL A 133 -1.26 -1.21 -6.73
N GLY A 134 -0.25 -1.84 -6.12
CA GLY A 134 0.04 -3.26 -6.31
C GLY A 134 -1.09 -4.16 -5.82
N PHE A 135 -1.74 -3.79 -4.71
CA PHE A 135 -2.89 -4.51 -4.14
C PHE A 135 -4.24 -4.07 -4.73
N GLY A 136 -4.26 -3.10 -5.66
CA GLY A 136 -5.49 -2.63 -6.29
C GLY A 136 -6.39 -1.82 -5.36
N GLN A 137 -5.84 -1.14 -4.37
CA GLN A 137 -6.56 -0.33 -3.39
C GLN A 137 -6.81 1.09 -3.94
N TRP A 138 -7.61 1.18 -4.98
CA TRP A 138 -7.73 2.37 -5.83
C TRP A 138 -8.24 3.63 -5.11
N LYS A 139 -9.08 3.50 -4.08
CA LYS A 139 -9.57 4.66 -3.31
C LYS A 139 -8.42 5.33 -2.55
N VAL A 140 -7.64 4.52 -1.84
CA VAL A 140 -6.47 4.98 -1.08
C VAL A 140 -5.38 5.47 -2.04
N ALA A 141 -5.13 4.78 -3.15
CA ALA A 141 -4.15 5.21 -4.14
C ALA A 141 -4.48 6.63 -4.67
N ARG A 142 -5.75 6.89 -5.02
CA ARG A 142 -6.20 8.23 -5.43
C ARG A 142 -6.05 9.24 -4.30
N ARG A 143 -6.42 8.85 -3.08
CA ARG A 143 -6.27 9.73 -1.91
C ARG A 143 -4.83 10.12 -1.64
N LEU A 144 -3.88 9.18 -1.77
CA LEU A 144 -2.45 9.48 -1.68
C LEU A 144 -2.01 10.51 -2.73
N ILE A 145 -2.50 10.41 -3.97
CA ILE A 145 -2.24 11.43 -5.01
C ILE A 145 -2.80 12.80 -4.62
N GLU A 146 -4.03 12.87 -4.11
CA GLU A 146 -4.65 14.11 -3.61
C GLU A 146 -3.85 14.73 -2.46
N ARG A 147 -3.22 13.88 -1.63
CA ARG A 147 -2.36 14.29 -0.52
C ARG A 147 -0.91 14.58 -0.93
N GLY A 148 -0.61 14.53 -2.23
CA GLY A 148 0.67 14.97 -2.79
C GLY A 148 1.71 13.88 -3.05
N ALA A 149 1.34 12.60 -3.02
CA ALA A 149 2.27 11.52 -3.34
C ALA A 149 2.84 11.63 -4.75
N SER A 150 4.14 11.36 -4.87
CA SER A 150 4.85 11.22 -6.13
C SER A 150 4.47 9.92 -6.82
N THR A 151 4.69 9.83 -8.14
CA THR A 151 4.40 8.63 -8.90
C THR A 151 5.59 8.19 -9.74
N THR A 152 5.79 6.88 -9.82
CA THR A 152 6.55 6.27 -10.91
C THR A 152 5.69 6.22 -12.18
N LEU A 153 6.30 5.96 -13.35
CA LEU A 153 5.57 5.75 -14.61
C LEU A 153 4.47 4.67 -14.45
N ALA A 154 4.80 3.56 -13.79
CA ALA A 154 3.86 2.46 -13.58
C ALA A 154 2.67 2.86 -12.70
N GLN A 155 2.89 3.60 -11.62
CA GLN A 155 1.84 4.09 -10.74
C GLN A 155 0.95 5.14 -11.43
N ALA A 156 1.56 6.07 -12.19
CA ALA A 156 0.82 7.04 -13.00
C ALA A 156 -0.05 6.33 -14.05
N ALA A 157 0.48 5.31 -14.71
CA ALA A 157 -0.24 4.51 -15.70
C ALA A 157 -1.39 3.72 -15.06
N ALA A 158 -1.18 3.09 -13.89
CA ALA A 158 -2.20 2.35 -13.16
C ALA A 158 -3.39 3.23 -12.72
N LEU A 159 -3.13 4.51 -12.46
CA LEU A 159 -4.14 5.47 -12.02
C LEU A 159 -4.73 6.31 -13.16
N GLY A 160 -4.25 6.14 -14.39
CA GLY A 160 -4.68 6.88 -15.58
C GLY A 160 -4.30 8.36 -15.56
N LEU A 161 -3.25 8.73 -14.83
CA LEU A 161 -2.75 10.10 -14.71
C LEU A 161 -1.93 10.47 -15.96
N MET A 162 -2.62 10.70 -17.07
CA MET A 162 -1.98 10.83 -18.39
C MET A 162 -0.94 11.94 -18.45
N ASP A 163 -1.19 13.08 -17.83
CA ASP A 163 -0.22 14.18 -17.80
C ASP A 163 1.11 13.71 -17.18
N ARG A 164 1.05 12.98 -16.05
CA ARG A 164 2.24 12.41 -15.42
C ARG A 164 2.87 11.30 -16.25
N VAL A 165 2.07 10.48 -16.95
CA VAL A 165 2.60 9.47 -17.91
C VAL A 165 3.36 10.15 -19.02
N GLU A 166 2.81 11.19 -19.64
CA GLU A 166 3.42 11.92 -20.76
C GLU A 166 4.70 12.66 -20.35
N GLU A 167 4.75 13.22 -19.13
CA GLU A 167 5.93 13.85 -18.56
C GLU A 167 7.16 12.92 -18.53
N HIS A 168 6.97 11.63 -18.26
CA HIS A 168 8.09 10.66 -18.31
C HIS A 168 8.70 10.51 -19.70
N PHE A 169 7.95 10.80 -20.77
CA PHE A 169 8.42 10.73 -22.16
C PHE A 169 8.87 12.10 -22.72
N ALA A 170 8.61 13.19 -22.00
CA ALA A 170 9.05 14.53 -22.38
C ALA A 170 10.46 14.87 -21.87
N GLY A 171 11.02 14.06 -20.97
CA GLY A 171 12.32 14.28 -20.34
C GLY A 171 13.51 13.98 -21.25
N LYS A 172 14.72 14.35 -20.81
CA LYS A 172 15.97 14.02 -21.51
C LYS A 172 16.30 12.52 -21.46
N THR A 173 15.89 11.84 -20.43
CA THR A 173 16.05 10.39 -20.25
C THR A 173 14.71 9.73 -20.47
N LEU A 174 14.57 8.99 -21.54
CA LEU A 174 13.35 8.26 -21.84
C LEU A 174 13.27 6.97 -21.00
N PRO A 175 12.05 6.49 -20.70
CA PRO A 175 11.87 5.21 -20.04
C PRO A 175 12.49 4.06 -20.85
N THR A 176 13.08 3.10 -20.16
CA THR A 176 13.55 1.85 -20.78
C THR A 176 12.36 0.98 -21.20
N LEU A 177 12.59 0.01 -22.10
CA LEU A 177 11.55 -0.94 -22.52
C LEU A 177 10.96 -1.69 -21.31
N ASP A 178 11.78 -2.09 -20.36
CA ASP A 178 11.31 -2.74 -19.14
C ASP A 178 10.38 -1.84 -18.30
N GLN A 179 10.71 -0.55 -18.16
CA GLN A 179 9.85 0.41 -17.49
C GLN A 179 8.53 0.65 -18.24
N ILE A 180 8.56 0.64 -19.58
CA ILE A 180 7.36 0.77 -20.42
C ILE A 180 6.49 -0.48 -20.30
N ASN A 181 7.07 -1.67 -20.34
CA ASN A 181 6.38 -2.96 -20.16
C ASN A 181 5.71 -3.04 -18.76
N HIS A 182 6.46 -2.63 -17.74
CA HIS A 182 5.97 -2.56 -16.37
C HIS A 182 4.76 -1.61 -16.27
N ALA A 183 4.87 -0.40 -16.81
CA ALA A 183 3.80 0.58 -16.83
C ALA A 183 2.57 0.10 -17.61
N PHE A 184 2.77 -0.58 -18.74
CA PHE A 184 1.71 -1.18 -19.54
C PHE A 184 0.93 -2.24 -18.75
N TRP A 185 1.65 -3.14 -18.07
CA TRP A 185 1.04 -4.14 -17.21
C TRP A 185 0.19 -3.48 -16.10
N TYR A 186 0.74 -2.44 -15.44
CA TYR A 186 0.03 -1.70 -14.40
C TYR A 186 -1.15 -0.87 -14.92
N ALA A 187 -1.06 -0.30 -16.12
CA ALA A 187 -2.22 0.35 -16.78
C ALA A 187 -3.37 -0.64 -16.97
N CYS A 188 -3.06 -1.86 -17.42
CA CYS A 188 -4.04 -2.93 -17.59
C CYS A 188 -4.61 -3.41 -16.24
N HIS A 189 -3.76 -3.55 -15.21
CA HIS A 189 -4.18 -3.86 -13.84
C HIS A 189 -5.12 -2.78 -13.27
N GLY A 190 -4.86 -1.51 -13.52
CA GLY A 190 -5.68 -0.39 -13.09
C GLY A 190 -6.91 -0.13 -13.96
N GLY A 191 -7.10 -0.89 -15.05
CA GLY A 191 -8.23 -0.70 -15.97
C GLY A 191 -8.14 0.59 -16.81
N GLN A 192 -6.93 1.11 -17.05
CA GLN A 192 -6.69 2.41 -17.66
C GLN A 192 -6.41 2.26 -19.17
N LEU A 193 -7.48 2.14 -19.97
CA LEU A 193 -7.38 1.88 -21.41
C LEU A 193 -6.51 2.91 -22.13
N ARG A 194 -6.72 4.21 -21.90
CA ARG A 194 -5.94 5.27 -22.56
C ARG A 194 -4.44 5.17 -22.26
N ALA A 195 -4.07 4.84 -21.01
CA ALA A 195 -2.67 4.65 -20.64
C ALA A 195 -2.11 3.38 -21.30
N ALA A 196 -2.87 2.29 -21.36
CA ALA A 196 -2.46 1.07 -22.03
C ALA A 196 -2.24 1.30 -23.53
N GLU A 197 -3.14 2.00 -24.22
CA GLU A 197 -3.00 2.38 -25.64
C GLU A 197 -1.74 3.23 -25.88
N TYR A 198 -1.53 4.24 -25.04
CA TYR A 198 -0.41 5.13 -25.12
C TYR A 198 0.93 4.41 -24.98
N LEU A 199 1.02 3.46 -24.05
CA LEU A 199 2.24 2.69 -23.77
C LEU A 199 2.48 1.61 -24.84
N LEU A 200 1.42 0.96 -25.34
CA LEU A 200 1.53 0.00 -26.45
C LEU A 200 2.02 0.69 -27.75
N ALA A 201 1.58 1.92 -28.01
CA ALA A 201 2.09 2.73 -29.12
C ALA A 201 3.56 3.19 -28.95
N ARG A 202 4.16 2.91 -27.79
CA ARG A 202 5.56 3.17 -27.43
C ARG A 202 6.33 1.89 -27.16
N ASP A 203 6.01 0.86 -27.93
CA ASP A 203 6.71 -0.42 -27.99
C ASP A 203 6.57 -1.31 -26.74
N ALA A 204 5.56 -1.05 -25.87
CA ALA A 204 5.26 -2.02 -24.81
C ALA A 204 4.96 -3.40 -25.43
N GLU A 205 5.49 -4.44 -24.84
CA GLU A 205 5.27 -5.81 -25.28
C GLU A 205 3.91 -6.33 -24.79
N LEU A 206 2.99 -6.56 -25.73
CA LEU A 206 1.60 -6.97 -25.44
C LEU A 206 1.49 -8.19 -24.50
N ASN A 207 2.41 -9.14 -24.67
CA ASN A 207 2.41 -10.41 -23.93
C ASN A 207 3.58 -10.52 -22.94
N TRP A 208 4.13 -9.37 -22.51
CA TRP A 208 5.18 -9.37 -21.50
C TRP A 208 4.76 -10.07 -20.22
N LEU A 209 5.67 -10.87 -19.67
CA LEU A 209 5.47 -11.61 -18.43
C LEU A 209 6.43 -11.08 -17.37
N PRO A 210 5.93 -10.43 -16.31
CA PRO A 210 6.79 -9.89 -15.27
C PRO A 210 7.50 -10.98 -14.46
N GLY A 211 8.71 -10.69 -14.01
CA GLY A 211 9.50 -11.64 -13.22
C GLY A 211 8.94 -11.93 -11.81
N TRP A 212 8.12 -11.02 -11.27
CA TRP A 212 7.54 -11.15 -9.91
C TRP A 212 6.17 -11.85 -9.90
N GLU A 213 5.49 -11.95 -11.02
CA GLU A 213 4.17 -12.58 -11.12
C GLU A 213 4.02 -13.30 -12.47
N LYS A 214 3.45 -14.51 -12.42
CA LYS A 214 3.18 -15.30 -13.64
C LYS A 214 1.84 -14.92 -14.26
N ARG A 215 1.64 -13.64 -14.58
CA ARG A 215 0.43 -13.09 -15.20
C ARG A 215 0.77 -12.05 -16.23
N THR A 216 0.16 -12.16 -17.42
CA THR A 216 0.25 -11.13 -18.47
C THR A 216 -0.63 -9.93 -18.14
N ALA A 217 -0.52 -8.87 -18.94
CA ALA A 217 -1.41 -7.71 -18.87
C ALA A 217 -2.91 -8.11 -19.02
N LEU A 218 -3.21 -9.10 -19.87
CA LEU A 218 -4.56 -9.64 -20.02
C LEU A 218 -5.06 -10.30 -18.74
N ASP A 219 -4.21 -11.11 -18.06
CA ASP A 219 -4.58 -11.75 -16.81
C ASP A 219 -4.77 -10.73 -15.68
N ALA A 220 -3.94 -9.68 -15.66
CA ALA A 220 -4.05 -8.59 -14.70
C ALA A 220 -5.36 -7.82 -14.88
N ALA A 221 -5.73 -7.47 -16.13
CA ALA A 221 -6.98 -6.80 -16.45
C ALA A 221 -8.21 -7.64 -16.06
N ARG A 222 -8.19 -8.96 -16.33
CA ARG A 222 -9.25 -9.89 -15.92
C ARG A 222 -9.41 -9.95 -14.40
N ARG A 223 -8.31 -10.06 -13.67
CA ARG A 223 -8.32 -10.07 -12.19
C ARG A 223 -8.92 -8.82 -11.60
N SER A 224 -8.73 -7.69 -12.26
CA SER A 224 -9.25 -6.39 -11.83
C SER A 224 -10.66 -6.08 -12.36
N ASN A 225 -11.29 -7.00 -13.08
CA ASN A 225 -12.59 -6.81 -13.75
C ASN A 225 -12.62 -5.59 -14.68
N ALA A 226 -11.51 -5.34 -15.39
CA ALA A 226 -11.34 -4.23 -16.33
C ALA A 226 -11.84 -4.61 -17.73
N ASP A 227 -13.14 -4.84 -17.88
CA ASP A 227 -13.75 -5.44 -19.08
C ASP A 227 -13.37 -4.72 -20.38
N SER A 228 -13.40 -3.39 -20.40
CA SER A 228 -13.03 -2.60 -21.58
C SER A 228 -11.56 -2.81 -22.02
N VAL A 229 -10.66 -2.96 -21.04
CA VAL A 229 -9.24 -3.26 -21.31
C VAL A 229 -9.10 -4.72 -21.76
N VAL A 230 -9.83 -5.65 -21.15
CA VAL A 230 -9.83 -7.07 -21.57
C VAL A 230 -10.27 -7.21 -23.03
N GLU A 231 -11.40 -6.61 -23.41
CA GLU A 231 -11.88 -6.64 -24.78
C GLU A 231 -10.86 -6.05 -25.76
N TRP A 232 -10.32 -4.89 -25.44
CA TRP A 232 -9.31 -4.24 -26.25
C TRP A 232 -8.05 -5.09 -26.41
N LEU A 233 -7.53 -5.68 -25.34
CA LEU A 233 -6.36 -6.57 -25.37
C LEU A 233 -6.60 -7.80 -26.26
N LEU A 234 -7.79 -8.41 -26.19
CA LEU A 234 -8.15 -9.56 -27.01
C LEU A 234 -8.19 -9.20 -28.53
N THR A 235 -8.69 -8.01 -28.90
CA THR A 235 -8.67 -7.56 -30.30
C THR A 235 -7.25 -7.37 -30.84
N ARG A 236 -6.24 -7.20 -29.96
CA ARG A 236 -4.81 -7.07 -30.29
C ARG A 236 -4.06 -8.40 -30.27
N GLY A 237 -4.73 -9.51 -29.96
CA GLY A 237 -4.13 -10.84 -29.89
C GLY A 237 -3.37 -11.11 -28.57
N ALA A 238 -3.73 -10.41 -27.49
CA ALA A 238 -3.16 -10.67 -26.17
C ALA A 238 -3.47 -12.10 -25.71
N LYS A 239 -2.49 -12.70 -25.05
CA LYS A 239 -2.55 -14.08 -24.53
C LYS A 239 -2.51 -14.08 -23.00
N SER A 240 -3.16 -15.05 -22.39
CA SER A 240 -2.95 -15.36 -20.97
C SER A 240 -1.58 -16.01 -20.76
N ALA A 241 -1.04 -15.96 -19.55
CA ALA A 241 0.22 -16.60 -19.21
C ALA A 241 0.21 -18.13 -19.48
N GLU A 242 -0.95 -18.78 -19.32
CA GLU A 242 -1.12 -20.20 -19.61
C GLU A 242 -0.98 -20.51 -21.11
N SER A 243 -1.24 -19.53 -21.98
CA SER A 243 -1.17 -19.68 -23.44
C SER A 243 0.18 -19.27 -24.03
N ILE A 244 1.08 -18.74 -23.21
CA ILE A 244 2.45 -18.42 -23.57
C ILE A 244 3.34 -19.59 -23.13
N LYS A 245 3.50 -20.58 -24.00
CA LYS A 245 4.40 -21.72 -23.78
C LYS A 245 5.56 -21.67 -24.74
#